data_ad7a32542320e5c63454d4c9ee0381ae
#
_entry.id   ad7a32542320e5c63454d4c9ee0381ae
#
_cell.length_a   1.000
_cell.length_b   1.000
_cell.length_c   1.000
_cell.angle_alpha   90.00
_cell.angle_beta   90.00
_cell.angle_gamma   90.00
#
_symmetry.space_group_name_H-M   'P 1'
#
loop_
_entity.id
_entity.type
_entity.pdbx_description
1 polymer ?
#
loop_
_entity_poly.entity_id
_entity_poly.type
_entity_poly.pdbx_seq_one_letter_code
_entity_poly.pdbx_strand_id
1 'polypeptide(L)'
;MIRIEHLRKSYGRLEVLKDITVEIRKGEVVSIIGPSGCGKSTFLRCLNLLEQPSGGTIQIEGVDILDRRSDVTRLRQRMNMVFQSFNLFAHLSVLENLTLGPIRLKGVDPALAREKAVELLRLVGLAEKVDSYPDELSGGQKQRVAIARCLAMEPEVILFDEPTSALDPTMVREVLSVIRRLAKEGMTMVIVTHEMDFARDVSSRVLYFDQGVIHEEGTPDQIFDHPQKDRTRAFIHRIRSLTRLFESPDFDLYALHAEVEAFCEKQILPKPVRDNLRLLIEESLHLCRPFLVAGGLEMTLSHSEATDRTELVWTAPGARLNPLEGGDLEDVLSLNLVKNLCASTDHEWVDGVNRLKLVLKVGSES
;
A
#
# COMPACT_ATOMS: atom_id res chain seq x y z
N MET A 1 23.95 -0.80 4.21
CA MET A 1 23.83 0.25 5.21
C MET A 1 22.91 -0.15 6.37
N ILE A 2 21.65 -0.51 6.16
CA ILE A 2 20.77 -1.07 7.19
C ILE A 2 20.44 -2.51 6.81
N ARG A 3 20.73 -3.47 7.71
CA ARG A 3 20.42 -4.89 7.53
C ARG A 3 19.46 -5.32 8.62
N ILE A 4 18.33 -5.84 8.20
CA ILE A 4 17.28 -6.32 9.07
C ILE A 4 17.12 -7.83 8.83
N GLU A 5 17.17 -8.63 9.90
CA GLU A 5 17.03 -10.07 9.81
C GLU A 5 16.01 -10.58 10.83
N HIS A 6 15.00 -11.29 10.33
CA HIS A 6 13.97 -11.96 11.13
C HIS A 6 13.27 -11.04 12.13
N LEU A 7 13.09 -9.75 11.76
CA LEU A 7 12.47 -8.75 12.63
C LEU A 7 11.04 -9.13 12.95
N ARG A 8 10.73 -9.15 14.26
CA ARG A 8 9.39 -9.45 14.79
C ARG A 8 8.92 -8.38 15.75
N LYS A 9 7.62 -8.11 15.75
CA LYS A 9 7.00 -7.22 16.73
C LYS A 9 5.62 -7.71 17.10
N SER A 10 5.40 -7.88 18.42
CA SER A 10 4.11 -8.27 18.98
C SER A 10 3.66 -7.27 20.03
N TYR A 11 2.37 -7.05 20.15
CA TYR A 11 1.69 -6.34 21.22
C TYR A 11 0.75 -7.32 21.93
N GLY A 12 1.22 -7.84 23.06
CA GLY A 12 0.55 -8.95 23.73
C GLY A 12 0.44 -10.18 22.84
N ARG A 13 -0.78 -10.58 22.48
CA ARG A 13 -1.04 -11.73 21.60
C ARG A 13 -1.08 -11.38 20.12
N LEU A 14 -1.11 -10.10 19.77
CA LEU A 14 -1.18 -9.64 18.39
C LEU A 14 0.24 -9.54 17.81
N GLU A 15 0.58 -10.39 16.86
CA GLU A 15 1.83 -10.32 16.11
C GLU A 15 1.63 -9.41 14.88
N VAL A 16 2.26 -8.23 14.92
CA VAL A 16 2.15 -7.18 13.89
C VAL A 16 3.22 -7.33 12.82
N LEU A 17 4.47 -7.63 13.23
CA LEU A 17 5.55 -8.00 12.32
C LEU A 17 5.95 -9.44 12.64
N LYS A 18 5.90 -10.31 11.62
CA LYS A 18 6.07 -11.75 11.83
C LYS A 18 7.49 -12.23 11.52
N ASP A 19 8.03 -11.82 10.38
CA ASP A 19 9.38 -12.19 9.93
C ASP A 19 9.79 -11.26 8.79
N ILE A 20 10.43 -10.15 9.14
CA ILE A 20 10.89 -9.18 8.16
C ILE A 20 12.40 -9.30 8.00
N THR A 21 12.83 -9.65 6.79
CA THR A 21 14.25 -9.68 6.40
C THR A 21 14.43 -8.82 5.17
N VAL A 22 15.22 -7.74 5.30
CA VAL A 22 15.48 -6.79 4.21
C VAL A 22 16.77 -6.02 4.46
N GLU A 23 17.46 -5.65 3.39
CA GLU A 23 18.63 -4.77 3.41
C GLU A 23 18.28 -3.45 2.70
N ILE A 24 18.68 -2.31 3.28
CA ILE A 24 18.54 -0.98 2.69
C ILE A 24 19.95 -0.42 2.45
N ARG A 25 20.24 -0.06 1.20
CA ARG A 25 21.55 0.41 0.78
C ARG A 25 21.67 1.93 0.93
N LYS A 26 22.90 2.42 0.99
CA LYS A 26 23.17 3.86 1.01
C LYS A 26 22.72 4.52 -0.31
N GLY A 27 22.03 5.66 -0.22
CA GLY A 27 21.47 6.37 -1.38
C GLY A 27 20.22 5.73 -1.96
N GLU A 28 19.73 4.61 -1.38
CA GLU A 28 18.52 3.94 -1.83
C GLU A 28 17.27 4.66 -1.31
N VAL A 29 16.26 4.79 -2.15
CA VAL A 29 14.93 5.25 -1.78
C VAL A 29 14.00 4.05 -1.81
N VAL A 30 13.56 3.60 -0.64
CA VAL A 30 12.67 2.45 -0.49
C VAL A 30 11.29 2.94 -0.09
N SER A 31 10.28 2.72 -0.94
CA SER A 31 8.89 2.95 -0.55
C SER A 31 8.24 1.69 -0.01
N ILE A 32 7.46 1.85 1.04
CA ILE A 32 6.67 0.77 1.67
C ILE A 32 5.20 1.08 1.44
N ILE A 33 4.53 0.19 0.74
CA ILE A 33 3.10 0.26 0.42
C ILE A 33 2.37 -0.95 0.99
N GLY A 34 1.04 -0.89 1.09
CA GLY A 34 0.21 -1.99 1.57
C GLY A 34 -1.02 -1.52 2.34
N PRO A 35 -1.94 -2.44 2.71
CA PRO A 35 -3.17 -2.11 3.42
C PRO A 35 -2.93 -1.41 4.75
N SER A 36 -3.94 -0.67 5.24
CA SER A 36 -3.89 -0.09 6.58
C SER A 36 -3.80 -1.20 7.64
N GLY A 37 -3.01 -0.98 8.69
CA GLY A 37 -2.84 -1.95 9.77
C GLY A 37 -1.90 -3.13 9.49
N CYS A 38 -1.28 -3.26 8.32
CA CYS A 38 -0.37 -4.38 8.00
C CYS A 38 1.03 -4.27 8.63
N GLY A 39 1.33 -3.22 9.42
CA GLY A 39 2.59 -3.09 10.16
C GLY A 39 3.62 -2.10 9.61
N LYS A 40 3.34 -1.34 8.54
CA LYS A 40 4.28 -0.40 7.89
C LYS A 40 4.90 0.61 8.87
N SER A 41 4.07 1.37 9.57
CA SER A 41 4.54 2.36 10.56
C SER A 41 5.25 1.71 11.75
N THR A 42 4.79 0.51 12.17
CA THR A 42 5.46 -0.26 13.22
C THR A 42 6.86 -0.66 12.79
N PHE A 43 7.04 -1.08 11.53
CA PHE A 43 8.36 -1.38 10.98
C PHE A 43 9.28 -0.17 11.01
N LEU A 44 8.84 1.01 10.52
CA LEU A 44 9.63 2.25 10.60
C LEU A 44 10.01 2.61 12.03
N ARG A 45 9.08 2.49 12.99
CA ARG A 45 9.32 2.79 14.39
C ARG A 45 10.29 1.81 15.06
N CYS A 46 10.36 0.57 14.58
CA CYS A 46 11.37 -0.38 15.01
C CYS A 46 12.77 0.01 14.52
N LEU A 47 12.92 0.58 13.31
CA LEU A 47 14.22 0.97 12.75
C LEU A 47 14.92 2.03 13.59
N ASN A 48 14.19 2.99 14.17
CA ASN A 48 14.75 4.04 15.02
C ASN A 48 14.50 3.81 16.52
N LEU A 49 14.09 2.60 16.88
CA LEU A 49 13.82 2.16 18.26
C LEU A 49 12.77 3.02 19.01
N LEU A 50 11.84 3.67 18.29
CA LEU A 50 10.62 4.21 18.90
C LEU A 50 9.70 3.08 19.39
N GLU A 51 9.76 1.94 18.70
CA GLU A 51 9.16 0.67 19.10
C GLU A 51 10.26 -0.37 19.28
N GLN A 52 10.31 -1.01 20.45
CA GLN A 52 11.25 -2.10 20.70
C GLN A 52 10.79 -3.36 19.96
N PRO A 53 11.59 -3.95 19.06
CA PRO A 53 11.30 -5.25 18.46
C PRO A 53 11.11 -6.35 19.49
N SER A 54 10.29 -7.35 19.16
CA SER A 54 10.13 -8.56 20.00
C SER A 54 11.13 -9.65 19.65
N GLY A 55 11.81 -9.55 18.50
CA GLY A 55 12.85 -10.47 18.05
C GLY A 55 13.48 -10.04 16.73
N GLY A 56 14.51 -10.76 16.32
CA GLY A 56 15.31 -10.43 15.13
C GLY A 56 16.48 -9.50 15.45
N THR A 57 17.16 -9.03 14.41
CA THR A 57 18.31 -8.11 14.50
C THR A 57 18.14 -6.93 13.55
N ILE A 58 18.66 -5.77 13.95
CA ILE A 58 18.76 -4.57 13.11
C ILE A 58 20.20 -4.06 13.21
N GLN A 59 20.92 -4.09 12.09
CA GLN A 59 22.30 -3.60 12.02
C GLN A 59 22.37 -2.34 11.16
N ILE A 60 23.06 -1.32 11.64
CA ILE A 60 23.36 -0.10 10.89
C ILE A 60 24.87 0.03 10.81
N GLU A 61 25.42 0.05 9.60
CA GLU A 61 26.87 0.04 9.36
C GLU A 61 27.57 -1.12 10.11
N GLY A 62 26.93 -2.29 10.18
CA GLY A 62 27.44 -3.47 10.86
C GLY A 62 27.33 -3.46 12.40
N VAL A 63 26.74 -2.40 12.99
CA VAL A 63 26.51 -2.31 14.43
C VAL A 63 25.07 -2.72 14.73
N ASP A 64 24.88 -3.72 15.60
CA ASP A 64 23.55 -4.11 16.08
C ASP A 64 23.00 -3.04 17.02
N ILE A 65 21.89 -2.41 16.61
CA ILE A 65 21.26 -1.34 17.39
C ILE A 65 20.40 -1.87 18.55
N LEU A 66 20.12 -3.16 18.59
CA LEU A 66 19.38 -3.82 19.68
C LEU A 66 20.27 -4.22 20.85
N ASP A 67 21.61 -4.17 20.68
CA ASP A 67 22.54 -4.39 21.80
C ASP A 67 22.29 -3.31 22.89
N ARG A 68 22.21 -3.74 24.15
CA ARG A 68 22.01 -2.85 25.33
C ARG A 68 23.10 -1.77 25.45
N ARG A 69 24.23 -1.94 24.81
CA ARG A 69 25.37 -1.00 24.78
C ARG A 69 25.21 0.06 23.67
N SER A 70 24.27 -0.10 22.78
CA SER A 70 24.05 0.82 21.67
C SER A 70 23.51 2.17 22.16
N ASP A 71 24.15 3.25 21.71
CA ASP A 71 23.71 4.62 22.01
C ASP A 71 22.53 4.99 21.10
N VAL A 72 21.31 4.80 21.62
CA VAL A 72 20.05 5.13 20.92
C VAL A 72 19.98 6.63 20.57
N THR A 73 20.56 7.51 21.39
CA THR A 73 20.57 8.95 21.10
C THR A 73 21.40 9.23 19.86
N ARG A 74 22.58 8.66 19.76
CA ARG A 74 23.45 8.78 18.58
C ARG A 74 22.85 8.16 17.34
N LEU A 75 22.17 7.01 17.50
CA LEU A 75 21.41 6.39 16.41
C LEU A 75 20.38 7.34 15.85
N ARG A 76 19.54 7.95 16.70
CA ARG A 76 18.48 8.86 16.29
C ARG A 76 18.99 10.17 15.70
N GLN A 77 20.22 10.57 15.99
CA GLN A 77 20.86 11.70 15.31
C GLN A 77 21.25 11.37 13.87
N ARG A 78 21.57 10.11 13.58
CA ARG A 78 21.93 9.63 12.22
C ARG A 78 20.72 9.22 11.40
N MET A 79 19.64 8.77 12.07
CA MET A 79 18.41 8.30 11.45
C MET A 79 17.22 9.10 11.98
N ASN A 80 16.82 10.12 11.26
CA ASN A 80 15.70 10.97 11.66
C ASN A 80 14.38 10.48 11.07
N MET A 81 13.28 10.84 11.73
CA MET A 81 11.94 10.46 11.32
C MET A 81 11.02 11.67 11.17
N VAL A 82 10.35 11.74 10.04
CA VAL A 82 9.26 12.68 9.74
C VAL A 82 7.95 11.95 9.97
N PHE A 83 7.14 12.46 10.88
CA PHE A 83 5.87 11.86 11.29
C PHE A 83 4.69 12.44 10.51
N GLN A 84 3.61 11.71 10.49
CA GLN A 84 2.31 12.14 9.98
C GLN A 84 1.79 13.42 10.66
N SER A 85 2.03 13.57 11.96
CA SER A 85 1.49 14.66 12.82
C SER A 85 2.47 15.83 13.02
N PHE A 86 3.43 16.05 12.12
CA PHE A 86 4.42 17.14 12.12
C PHE A 86 5.34 17.18 13.36
N ASN A 87 4.79 17.06 14.56
CA ASN A 87 5.48 17.05 15.85
C ASN A 87 6.41 18.25 16.09
N LEU A 88 6.02 19.45 15.63
CA LEU A 88 6.75 20.68 15.89
C LEU A 88 6.55 21.11 17.34
N PHE A 89 7.59 21.75 17.91
CA PHE A 89 7.50 22.38 19.23
C PHE A 89 6.68 23.67 19.12
N ALA A 90 5.44 23.65 19.60
CA ALA A 90 4.48 24.74 19.41
C ALA A 90 4.91 26.07 20.08
N HIS A 91 5.72 25.99 21.14
CA HIS A 91 6.23 27.15 21.89
C HIS A 91 7.54 27.72 21.33
N LEU A 92 8.08 27.14 20.26
CA LEU A 92 9.30 27.58 19.59
C LEU A 92 8.96 28.09 18.18
N SER A 93 9.68 29.13 17.74
CA SER A 93 9.60 29.60 16.35
C SER A 93 10.09 28.53 15.38
N VAL A 94 9.84 28.73 14.08
CA VAL A 94 10.36 27.86 13.01
C VAL A 94 11.88 27.74 13.08
N LEU A 95 12.58 28.84 13.24
CA LEU A 95 14.02 28.84 13.38
C LEU A 95 14.49 28.04 14.59
N GLU A 96 13.88 28.26 15.75
CA GLU A 96 14.22 27.55 16.98
C GLU A 96 13.94 26.05 16.87
N ASN A 97 12.86 25.64 16.18
CA ASN A 97 12.58 24.24 15.87
C ASN A 97 13.71 23.59 15.07
N LEU A 98 14.33 24.28 14.15
CA LEU A 98 15.44 23.76 13.34
C LEU A 98 16.77 23.76 14.10
N THR A 99 17.02 24.78 14.91
CA THR A 99 18.34 24.98 15.55
C THR A 99 18.51 24.25 16.87
N LEU A 100 17.41 23.93 17.59
CA LEU A 100 17.45 23.29 18.90
C LEU A 100 18.28 22.01 18.91
N GLY A 101 18.02 21.10 17.97
CA GLY A 101 18.72 19.81 17.87
C GLY A 101 20.21 19.96 17.62
N PRO A 102 20.63 20.64 16.55
CA PRO A 102 22.06 20.90 16.25
C PRO A 102 22.81 21.53 17.43
N ILE A 103 22.25 22.56 18.07
CA ILE A 103 22.89 23.23 19.18
C ILE A 103 22.99 22.33 20.42
N ARG A 104 21.88 21.69 20.81
CA ARG A 104 21.79 20.94 22.09
C ARG A 104 22.41 19.56 22.03
N LEU A 105 22.31 18.86 20.90
CA LEU A 105 22.74 17.46 20.77
C LEU A 105 24.07 17.30 20.05
N LYS A 106 24.42 18.22 19.15
CA LYS A 106 25.66 18.16 18.38
C LYS A 106 26.70 19.23 18.81
N GLY A 107 26.29 20.20 19.65
CA GLY A 107 27.17 21.29 20.09
C GLY A 107 27.55 22.26 18.98
N VAL A 108 26.73 22.39 17.93
CA VAL A 108 26.95 23.31 16.83
C VAL A 108 26.85 24.74 17.33
N ASP A 109 27.75 25.61 16.87
CA ASP A 109 27.70 27.05 17.18
C ASP A 109 26.34 27.65 16.78
N PRO A 110 25.70 28.48 17.64
CA PRO A 110 24.39 29.02 17.37
C PRO A 110 24.30 29.87 16.06
N ALA A 111 25.36 30.59 15.69
CA ALA A 111 25.35 31.36 14.47
C ALA A 111 25.41 30.46 13.22
N LEU A 112 26.23 29.42 13.25
CA LEU A 112 26.29 28.41 12.18
C LEU A 112 24.96 27.60 12.08
N ALA A 113 24.38 27.23 13.21
CA ALA A 113 23.09 26.56 13.23
C ALA A 113 21.97 27.41 12.60
N ARG A 114 21.97 28.73 12.89
CA ARG A 114 21.04 29.70 12.30
C ARG A 114 21.23 29.83 10.80
N GLU A 115 22.45 29.98 10.35
CA GLU A 115 22.78 30.08 8.91
C GLU A 115 22.27 28.86 8.16
N LYS A 116 22.60 27.66 8.63
CA LYS A 116 22.15 26.39 8.06
C LYS A 116 20.62 26.25 8.08
N ALA A 117 19.97 26.66 9.17
CA ALA A 117 18.52 26.64 9.26
C ALA A 117 17.84 27.52 8.21
N VAL A 118 18.38 28.71 7.95
CA VAL A 118 17.87 29.62 6.91
C VAL A 118 18.06 29.01 5.51
N GLU A 119 19.20 28.36 5.23
CA GLU A 119 19.41 27.63 3.97
C GLU A 119 18.39 26.52 3.78
N LEU A 120 18.13 25.73 4.83
CA LEU A 120 17.15 24.64 4.79
C LEU A 120 15.72 25.17 4.59
N LEU A 121 15.37 26.30 5.21
CA LEU A 121 14.08 26.94 4.98
C LEU A 121 13.92 27.43 3.54
N ARG A 122 15.00 27.93 2.90
CA ARG A 122 14.98 28.23 1.46
C ARG A 122 14.79 26.99 0.61
N LEU A 123 15.46 25.88 0.98
CA LEU A 123 15.33 24.59 0.30
C LEU A 123 13.88 24.10 0.27
N VAL A 124 13.15 24.27 1.40
CA VAL A 124 11.74 23.86 1.52
C VAL A 124 10.73 24.96 1.14
N GLY A 125 11.21 26.12 0.64
CA GLY A 125 10.37 27.23 0.18
C GLY A 125 9.66 28.00 1.29
N LEU A 126 10.30 28.17 2.46
CA LEU A 126 9.73 28.81 3.65
C LEU A 126 10.70 29.85 4.27
N ALA A 127 11.53 30.48 3.46
CA ALA A 127 12.53 31.45 3.95
C ALA A 127 11.89 32.65 4.67
N GLU A 128 10.69 33.06 4.27
CA GLU A 128 9.93 34.16 4.88
C GLU A 128 9.25 33.79 6.22
N LYS A 129 9.27 32.51 6.61
CA LYS A 129 8.62 31.98 7.81
C LYS A 129 9.56 31.75 8.99
N VAL A 130 10.77 32.29 8.94
CA VAL A 130 11.86 32.08 9.92
C VAL A 130 11.39 32.34 11.36
N ASP A 131 10.69 33.46 11.57
CA ASP A 131 10.26 33.94 12.89
C ASP A 131 8.80 33.53 13.22
N SER A 132 8.09 32.86 12.29
CA SER A 132 6.72 32.36 12.51
C SER A 132 6.69 31.24 13.53
N TYR A 133 5.53 31.06 14.17
CA TYR A 133 5.25 29.92 15.08
C TYR A 133 4.43 28.84 14.38
N PRO A 134 4.44 27.58 14.86
CA PRO A 134 3.70 26.49 14.24
C PRO A 134 2.20 26.75 14.03
N ASP A 135 1.53 27.45 14.90
CA ASP A 135 0.11 27.80 14.80
C ASP A 135 -0.21 28.77 13.65
N GLU A 136 0.77 29.53 13.20
CA GLU A 136 0.66 30.47 12.06
C GLU A 136 0.90 29.77 10.69
N LEU A 137 1.17 28.45 10.69
CA LEU A 137 1.51 27.70 9.48
C LEU A 137 0.37 26.79 9.01
N SER A 138 0.20 26.66 7.70
CA SER A 138 -0.65 25.61 7.13
C SER A 138 -0.09 24.22 7.40
N GLY A 139 -0.91 23.17 7.24
CA GLY A 139 -0.47 21.78 7.40
C GLY A 139 0.75 21.43 6.53
N GLY A 140 0.72 21.80 5.25
CA GLY A 140 1.84 21.58 4.34
C GLY A 140 3.11 22.37 4.70
N GLN A 141 2.97 23.60 5.22
CA GLN A 141 4.09 24.37 5.76
C GLN A 141 4.67 23.70 7.01
N LYS A 142 3.83 23.24 7.95
CA LYS A 142 4.28 22.50 9.14
C LYS A 142 5.08 21.24 8.74
N GLN A 143 4.63 20.51 7.74
CA GLN A 143 5.32 19.31 7.28
C GLN A 143 6.67 19.64 6.63
N ARG A 144 6.74 20.69 5.82
CA ARG A 144 8.00 21.14 5.23
C ARG A 144 8.99 21.65 6.30
N VAL A 145 8.52 22.30 7.35
CA VAL A 145 9.35 22.66 8.51
C VAL A 145 9.82 21.40 9.25
N ALA A 146 8.99 20.38 9.43
CA ALA A 146 9.38 19.11 10.03
C ALA A 146 10.47 18.39 9.22
N ILE A 147 10.38 18.42 7.88
CA ILE A 147 11.43 17.90 6.99
C ILE A 147 12.72 18.71 7.17
N ALA A 148 12.64 20.04 7.14
CA ALA A 148 13.81 20.91 7.32
C ALA A 148 14.47 20.71 8.69
N ARG A 149 13.68 20.51 9.75
CA ARG A 149 14.19 20.17 11.10
C ARG A 149 14.96 18.85 11.10
N CYS A 150 14.46 17.83 10.41
CA CYS A 150 15.19 16.57 10.25
C CYS A 150 16.51 16.77 9.51
N LEU A 151 16.52 17.55 8.42
CA LEU A 151 17.71 17.84 7.65
C LEU A 151 18.75 18.67 8.42
N ALA A 152 18.33 19.53 9.36
CA ALA A 152 19.22 20.30 10.22
C ALA A 152 20.12 19.41 11.09
N MET A 153 19.71 18.18 11.35
CA MET A 153 20.53 17.18 12.04
C MET A 153 21.53 16.48 11.12
N GLU A 154 21.55 16.78 9.82
CA GLU A 154 22.41 16.13 8.80
C GLU A 154 22.37 14.60 8.93
N PRO A 155 21.19 13.98 8.79
CA PRO A 155 21.02 12.54 8.97
C PRO A 155 21.59 11.77 7.78
N GLU A 156 21.97 10.53 8.02
CA GLU A 156 22.35 9.58 6.97
C GLU A 156 21.14 8.90 6.33
N VAL A 157 20.05 8.80 7.11
CA VAL A 157 18.78 8.18 6.68
C VAL A 157 17.61 9.02 7.19
N ILE A 158 16.60 9.20 6.33
CA ILE A 158 15.33 9.80 6.73
C ILE A 158 14.23 8.76 6.57
N LEU A 159 13.46 8.56 7.65
CA LEU A 159 12.27 7.73 7.68
C LEU A 159 11.04 8.64 7.55
N PHE A 160 10.15 8.34 6.61
CA PHE A 160 8.89 9.07 6.42
C PHE A 160 7.69 8.18 6.74
N ASP A 161 6.93 8.52 7.78
CA ASP A 161 5.71 7.80 8.17
C ASP A 161 4.49 8.57 7.68
N GLU A 162 3.99 8.22 6.49
CA GLU A 162 2.83 8.83 5.83
C GLU A 162 2.87 10.38 5.81
N PRO A 163 3.90 10.99 5.20
CA PRO A 163 4.17 12.42 5.33
C PRO A 163 3.09 13.34 4.76
N THR A 164 2.09 12.81 4.07
CA THR A 164 1.04 13.59 3.38
C THR A 164 -0.38 13.27 3.88
N SER A 165 -0.58 12.23 4.69
CA SER A 165 -1.91 11.73 5.06
C SER A 165 -2.76 12.71 5.90
N ALA A 166 -2.12 13.70 6.57
CA ALA A 166 -2.80 14.74 7.35
C ALA A 166 -2.96 16.06 6.56
N LEU A 167 -2.77 16.05 5.23
CA LEU A 167 -2.74 17.25 4.40
C LEU A 167 -3.91 17.29 3.40
N ASP A 168 -4.36 18.51 3.09
CA ASP A 168 -5.26 18.73 1.96
C ASP A 168 -4.55 18.42 0.62
N PRO A 169 -5.25 17.94 -0.40
CA PRO A 169 -4.67 17.55 -1.70
C PRO A 169 -3.81 18.63 -2.37
N THR A 170 -4.14 19.90 -2.15
CA THR A 170 -3.38 21.05 -2.69
C THR A 170 -2.00 21.16 -2.06
N MET A 171 -1.85 20.79 -0.78
CA MET A 171 -0.59 20.89 -0.02
C MET A 171 0.30 19.66 -0.21
N VAL A 172 -0.28 18.52 -0.60
CA VAL A 172 0.45 17.26 -0.83
C VAL A 172 1.58 17.45 -1.84
N ARG A 173 1.31 18.12 -2.97
CA ARG A 173 2.28 18.31 -4.05
C ARG A 173 3.54 19.04 -3.59
N GLU A 174 3.42 20.04 -2.73
CA GLU A 174 4.55 20.83 -2.23
C GLU A 174 5.48 19.98 -1.35
N VAL A 175 4.91 19.16 -0.45
CA VAL A 175 5.66 18.24 0.41
C VAL A 175 6.36 17.18 -0.42
N LEU A 176 5.65 16.54 -1.36
CA LEU A 176 6.22 15.53 -2.24
C LEU A 176 7.32 16.08 -3.13
N SER A 177 7.24 17.36 -3.56
CA SER A 177 8.30 18.00 -4.35
C SER A 177 9.62 18.12 -3.57
N VAL A 178 9.54 18.42 -2.27
CA VAL A 178 10.72 18.46 -1.40
C VAL A 178 11.34 17.07 -1.27
N ILE A 179 10.53 16.02 -1.04
CA ILE A 179 11.04 14.66 -0.90
C ILE A 179 11.67 14.17 -2.23
N ARG A 180 11.06 14.49 -3.39
CA ARG A 180 11.66 14.20 -4.72
C ARG A 180 13.02 14.86 -4.90
N ARG A 181 13.19 16.08 -4.42
CA ARG A 181 14.48 16.76 -4.48
C ARG A 181 15.53 16.05 -3.64
N LEU A 182 15.21 15.65 -2.41
CA LEU A 182 16.11 14.89 -1.54
C LEU A 182 16.50 13.53 -2.16
N ALA A 183 15.58 12.85 -2.84
CA ALA A 183 15.86 11.63 -3.58
C ALA A 183 16.91 11.87 -4.68
N LYS A 184 16.75 12.94 -5.46
CA LYS A 184 17.71 13.31 -6.52
C LYS A 184 19.08 13.71 -5.98
N GLU A 185 19.15 14.24 -4.77
CA GLU A 185 20.40 14.58 -4.07
C GLU A 185 21.08 13.34 -3.45
N GLY A 186 20.50 12.14 -3.61
CA GLY A 186 21.09 10.86 -3.17
C GLY A 186 20.86 10.53 -1.68
N MET A 187 19.87 11.17 -1.04
CA MET A 187 19.50 10.87 0.34
C MET A 187 18.97 9.45 0.48
N THR A 188 19.44 8.70 1.48
CA THR A 188 18.86 7.40 1.83
C THR A 188 17.53 7.62 2.53
N MET A 189 16.45 7.04 2.00
CA MET A 189 15.11 7.24 2.55
C MET A 189 14.30 5.95 2.60
N VAL A 190 13.49 5.82 3.66
CA VAL A 190 12.44 4.79 3.76
C VAL A 190 11.12 5.50 3.95
N ILE A 191 10.19 5.29 3.03
CA ILE A 191 8.97 6.10 2.92
C ILE A 191 7.75 5.18 2.99
N VAL A 192 6.96 5.27 4.05
CA VAL A 192 5.60 4.71 4.08
C VAL A 192 4.66 5.73 3.44
N THR A 193 3.94 5.32 2.40
CA THR A 193 3.04 6.22 1.68
C THR A 193 1.85 5.48 1.07
N HIS A 194 0.75 6.22 0.89
CA HIS A 194 -0.41 5.82 0.08
C HIS A 194 -0.44 6.52 -1.30
N GLU A 195 0.52 7.40 -1.57
CA GLU A 195 0.68 8.09 -2.84
C GLU A 195 1.41 7.18 -3.86
N MET A 196 0.65 6.39 -4.63
CA MET A 196 1.21 5.36 -5.51
C MET A 196 2.05 5.94 -6.64
N ASP A 197 1.57 7.02 -7.29
CA ASP A 197 2.31 7.71 -8.36
C ASP A 197 3.63 8.30 -7.84
N PHE A 198 3.60 8.87 -6.63
CA PHE A 198 4.81 9.36 -5.98
C PHE A 198 5.80 8.23 -5.66
N ALA A 199 5.31 7.12 -5.08
CA ALA A 199 6.16 5.97 -4.77
C ALA A 199 6.80 5.40 -6.05
N ARG A 200 6.05 5.37 -7.18
CA ARG A 200 6.57 4.96 -8.48
C ARG A 200 7.70 5.87 -8.97
N ASP A 201 7.50 7.19 -8.88
CA ASP A 201 8.43 8.20 -9.41
C ASP A 201 9.75 8.30 -8.64
N VAL A 202 9.69 8.11 -7.31
CA VAL A 202 10.81 8.47 -6.42
C VAL A 202 11.63 7.27 -5.98
N SER A 203 11.04 6.08 -5.99
CA SER A 203 11.68 4.90 -5.39
C SER A 203 12.64 4.21 -6.33
N SER A 204 13.74 3.71 -5.79
CA SER A 204 14.58 2.72 -6.45
C SER A 204 14.07 1.29 -6.22
N ARG A 205 13.33 1.07 -5.11
CA ARG A 205 12.70 -0.20 -4.76
C ARG A 205 11.42 0.02 -3.96
N VAL A 206 10.45 -0.85 -4.16
CA VAL A 206 9.16 -0.85 -3.47
C VAL A 206 8.99 -2.16 -2.71
N LEU A 207 8.55 -2.07 -1.46
CA LEU A 207 8.20 -3.20 -0.60
C LEU A 207 6.68 -3.19 -0.40
N TYR A 208 6.01 -4.24 -0.86
CA TYR A 208 4.60 -4.44 -0.57
C TYR A 208 4.45 -5.24 0.72
N PHE A 209 3.92 -4.59 1.74
CA PHE A 209 3.62 -5.18 3.05
C PHE A 209 2.19 -5.72 3.07
N ASP A 210 2.03 -6.96 3.49
CA ASP A 210 0.73 -7.55 3.79
C ASP A 210 0.82 -8.53 4.97
N GLN A 211 -0.15 -8.48 5.89
CA GLN A 211 -0.27 -9.39 7.04
C GLN A 211 1.02 -9.53 7.88
N GLY A 212 1.79 -8.45 8.03
CA GLY A 212 2.98 -8.41 8.87
C GLY A 212 4.25 -8.99 8.24
N VAL A 213 4.28 -9.20 6.92
CA VAL A 213 5.45 -9.64 6.15
C VAL A 213 5.67 -8.77 4.92
N ILE A 214 6.89 -8.77 4.38
CA ILE A 214 7.14 -8.27 3.02
C ILE A 214 6.60 -9.33 2.07
N HIS A 215 5.43 -9.06 1.51
CA HIS A 215 4.77 -10.01 0.62
C HIS A 215 5.45 -10.05 -0.76
N GLU A 216 5.82 -8.90 -1.29
CA GLU A 216 6.54 -8.76 -2.56
C GLU A 216 7.48 -7.56 -2.51
N GLU A 217 8.63 -7.65 -3.18
CA GLU A 217 9.57 -6.54 -3.36
C GLU A 217 10.10 -6.51 -4.78
N GLY A 218 10.40 -5.32 -5.28
CA GLY A 218 10.93 -5.16 -6.62
C GLY A 218 11.13 -3.69 -6.99
N THR A 219 11.53 -3.46 -8.25
CA THR A 219 11.54 -2.11 -8.81
C THR A 219 10.12 -1.56 -8.93
N PRO A 220 9.93 -0.23 -9.06
CA PRO A 220 8.61 0.34 -9.30
C PRO A 220 7.86 -0.34 -10.45
N ASP A 221 8.51 -0.56 -11.61
CA ASP A 221 7.89 -1.22 -12.76
C ASP A 221 7.42 -2.64 -12.43
N GLN A 222 8.23 -3.41 -11.66
CA GLN A 222 7.85 -4.76 -11.27
C GLN A 222 6.62 -4.78 -10.37
N ILE A 223 6.54 -3.87 -9.39
CA ILE A 223 5.46 -3.85 -8.41
C ILE A 223 4.18 -3.20 -8.94
N PHE A 224 4.30 -2.12 -9.71
CA PHE A 224 3.13 -1.37 -10.18
C PHE A 224 2.57 -1.86 -11.51
N ASP A 225 3.44 -2.30 -12.44
CA ASP A 225 3.00 -2.70 -13.79
C ASP A 225 2.94 -4.22 -13.97
N HIS A 226 3.86 -4.95 -13.31
CA HIS A 226 4.03 -6.40 -13.49
C HIS A 226 4.08 -7.16 -12.16
N PRO A 227 3.11 -6.92 -11.21
CA PRO A 227 3.10 -7.62 -9.93
C PRO A 227 2.96 -9.13 -10.14
N GLN A 228 3.85 -9.91 -9.52
CA GLN A 228 3.90 -11.35 -9.67
C GLN A 228 2.90 -12.05 -8.74
N LYS A 229 2.60 -11.43 -7.58
CA LYS A 229 1.71 -12.02 -6.59
C LYS A 229 0.30 -11.44 -6.68
N ASP A 230 -0.71 -12.30 -6.58
CA ASP A 230 -2.12 -11.90 -6.73
C ASP A 230 -2.56 -10.85 -5.72
N ARG A 231 -2.07 -10.92 -4.47
CA ARG A 231 -2.40 -9.91 -3.44
C ARG A 231 -1.80 -8.54 -3.77
N THR A 232 -0.57 -8.49 -4.30
CA THR A 232 0.04 -7.24 -4.77
C THR A 232 -0.76 -6.67 -5.91
N ARG A 233 -1.11 -7.51 -6.89
CA ARG A 233 -1.93 -7.12 -8.04
C ARG A 233 -3.28 -6.57 -7.61
N ALA A 234 -3.97 -7.26 -6.69
CA ALA A 234 -5.25 -6.81 -6.15
C ALA A 234 -5.15 -5.45 -5.45
N PHE A 235 -4.08 -5.24 -4.67
CA PHE A 235 -3.84 -3.97 -3.99
C PHE A 235 -3.53 -2.83 -4.97
N ILE A 236 -2.62 -3.03 -5.92
CA ILE A 236 -2.20 -2.02 -6.89
C ILE A 236 -3.35 -1.59 -7.79
N HIS A 237 -4.11 -2.55 -8.31
CA HIS A 237 -5.25 -2.27 -9.20
C HIS A 237 -6.53 -1.93 -8.43
N ARG A 238 -6.46 -1.81 -7.10
CA ARG A 238 -7.63 -1.59 -6.24
C ARG A 238 -8.76 -2.57 -6.55
N ILE A 239 -8.38 -3.84 -6.78
CA ILE A 239 -9.33 -4.90 -7.06
C ILE A 239 -10.00 -5.29 -5.75
N ARG A 240 -11.32 -5.16 -5.72
CA ARG A 240 -12.15 -5.68 -4.63
C ARG A 240 -12.85 -6.92 -5.10
N SER A 241 -12.95 -7.93 -4.23
CA SER A 241 -13.57 -9.20 -4.57
C SER A 241 -14.58 -9.66 -3.53
N LEU A 242 -15.60 -10.35 -4.01
CA LEU A 242 -16.56 -11.15 -3.25
C LEU A 242 -16.36 -12.61 -3.63
N THR A 243 -16.04 -13.47 -2.68
CA THR A 243 -15.88 -14.91 -2.91
C THR A 243 -16.97 -15.67 -2.18
N ARG A 244 -17.60 -16.65 -2.87
CA ARG A 244 -18.64 -17.53 -2.32
C ARG A 244 -18.36 -18.97 -2.74
N LEU A 245 -18.36 -19.88 -1.76
CA LEU A 245 -18.28 -21.32 -1.99
C LEU A 245 -19.69 -21.93 -1.96
N PHE A 246 -20.00 -22.75 -2.95
CA PHE A 246 -21.22 -23.54 -3.05
C PHE A 246 -20.86 -25.01 -2.85
N GLU A 247 -21.28 -25.59 -1.73
CA GLU A 247 -21.00 -26.99 -1.38
C GLU A 247 -22.12 -27.96 -1.85
N SER A 248 -23.27 -27.41 -2.24
CA SER A 248 -24.47 -28.16 -2.59
C SER A 248 -25.27 -27.39 -3.66
N PRO A 249 -26.03 -28.11 -4.53
CA PRO A 249 -26.97 -27.46 -5.45
C PRO A 249 -28.13 -26.73 -4.76
N ASP A 250 -28.41 -27.09 -3.49
CA ASP A 250 -29.44 -26.44 -2.68
C ASP A 250 -28.86 -25.28 -1.90
N PHE A 251 -28.82 -24.10 -2.53
CA PHE A 251 -28.34 -22.85 -1.96
C PHE A 251 -29.38 -21.75 -2.12
N ASP A 252 -29.35 -20.75 -1.23
CA ASP A 252 -30.24 -19.60 -1.27
C ASP A 252 -29.77 -18.56 -2.31
N LEU A 253 -30.44 -18.56 -3.46
CA LEU A 253 -30.17 -17.62 -4.56
C LEU A 253 -30.49 -16.17 -4.16
N TYR A 254 -31.49 -15.92 -3.30
CA TYR A 254 -31.83 -14.58 -2.83
C TYR A 254 -30.73 -14.02 -1.92
N ALA A 255 -30.16 -14.87 -1.06
CA ALA A 255 -29.03 -14.49 -0.23
C ALA A 255 -27.79 -14.13 -1.08
N LEU A 256 -27.52 -14.90 -2.14
CA LEU A 256 -26.45 -14.59 -3.09
C LEU A 256 -26.67 -13.23 -3.78
N HIS A 257 -27.89 -12.97 -4.25
CA HIS A 257 -28.22 -11.69 -4.89
C HIS A 257 -28.06 -10.51 -3.92
N ALA A 258 -28.44 -10.67 -2.65
CA ALA A 258 -28.25 -9.64 -1.63
C ALA A 258 -26.77 -9.34 -1.37
N GLU A 259 -25.93 -10.37 -1.32
CA GLU A 259 -24.47 -10.22 -1.17
C GLU A 259 -23.84 -9.50 -2.39
N VAL A 260 -24.25 -9.87 -3.60
CA VAL A 260 -23.80 -9.23 -4.86
C VAL A 260 -24.25 -7.77 -4.93
N GLU A 261 -25.50 -7.48 -4.58
CA GLU A 261 -26.02 -6.10 -4.56
C GLU A 261 -25.24 -5.25 -3.54
N ALA A 262 -25.02 -5.75 -2.33
CA ALA A 262 -24.22 -5.06 -1.32
C ALA A 262 -22.75 -4.82 -1.77
N PHE A 263 -22.18 -5.77 -2.53
CA PHE A 263 -20.87 -5.60 -3.14
C PHE A 263 -20.90 -4.48 -4.18
N CYS A 264 -21.89 -4.50 -5.10
CA CYS A 264 -22.04 -3.49 -6.16
C CYS A 264 -22.27 -2.09 -5.61
N GLU A 265 -23.07 -1.94 -4.55
CA GLU A 265 -23.30 -0.66 -3.87
C GLU A 265 -22.03 -0.09 -3.26
N LYS A 266 -21.22 -0.93 -2.60
CA LYS A 266 -19.91 -0.54 -2.04
C LYS A 266 -18.93 -0.09 -3.13
N GLN A 267 -19.06 -0.60 -4.36
CA GLN A 267 -18.23 -0.21 -5.50
C GLN A 267 -18.86 0.92 -6.34
N ILE A 268 -20.04 1.40 -5.95
CA ILE A 268 -20.80 2.48 -6.64
C ILE A 268 -21.03 2.11 -8.13
N LEU A 269 -21.26 0.82 -8.41
CA LEU A 269 -21.51 0.37 -9.78
C LEU A 269 -22.85 0.89 -10.30
N PRO A 270 -22.92 1.39 -11.57
CA PRO A 270 -24.16 1.85 -12.19
C PRO A 270 -25.24 0.75 -12.25
N LYS A 271 -26.51 1.14 -12.17
CA LYS A 271 -27.63 0.19 -12.19
C LYS A 271 -27.58 -0.79 -13.39
N PRO A 272 -27.31 -0.37 -14.63
CA PRO A 272 -27.24 -1.29 -15.76
C PRO A 272 -26.15 -2.37 -15.59
N VAL A 273 -25.01 -2.00 -14.99
CA VAL A 273 -23.90 -2.93 -14.70
C VAL A 273 -24.35 -3.94 -13.65
N ARG A 274 -25.04 -3.52 -12.59
CA ARG A 274 -25.59 -4.39 -11.54
C ARG A 274 -26.61 -5.38 -12.10
N ASP A 275 -27.55 -4.91 -12.94
CA ASP A 275 -28.57 -5.74 -13.56
C ASP A 275 -27.93 -6.80 -14.49
N ASN A 276 -26.95 -6.40 -15.33
CA ASN A 276 -26.19 -7.30 -16.19
C ASN A 276 -25.36 -8.32 -15.40
N LEU A 277 -24.74 -7.89 -14.30
CA LEU A 277 -23.94 -8.78 -13.46
C LEU A 277 -24.81 -9.84 -12.79
N ARG A 278 -25.98 -9.45 -12.28
CA ARG A 278 -26.93 -10.39 -11.71
C ARG A 278 -27.36 -11.45 -12.72
N LEU A 279 -27.72 -11.03 -13.92
CA LEU A 279 -28.07 -11.96 -15.00
C LEU A 279 -26.89 -12.85 -15.39
N LEU A 280 -25.68 -12.30 -15.47
CA LEU A 280 -24.47 -13.07 -15.78
C LEU A 280 -24.20 -14.16 -14.72
N ILE A 281 -24.39 -13.84 -13.44
CA ILE A 281 -24.22 -14.82 -12.35
C ILE A 281 -25.25 -15.93 -12.47
N GLU A 282 -26.54 -15.62 -12.67
CA GLU A 282 -27.62 -16.61 -12.81
C GLU A 282 -27.33 -17.56 -13.98
N GLU A 283 -27.05 -17.02 -15.16
CA GLU A 283 -26.86 -17.82 -16.37
C GLU A 283 -25.56 -18.63 -16.36
N SER A 284 -24.45 -18.03 -15.86
CA SER A 284 -23.20 -18.77 -15.76
C SER A 284 -23.23 -19.84 -14.66
N LEU A 285 -23.96 -19.62 -13.57
CA LEU A 285 -24.18 -20.60 -12.53
C LEU A 285 -25.00 -21.79 -13.06
N HIS A 286 -26.00 -21.53 -13.93
CA HIS A 286 -26.73 -22.59 -14.63
C HIS A 286 -25.79 -23.48 -15.45
N LEU A 287 -24.90 -22.89 -16.25
CA LEU A 287 -23.90 -23.62 -17.04
C LEU A 287 -22.88 -24.38 -16.15
N CYS A 288 -22.60 -23.89 -14.94
CA CYS A 288 -21.68 -24.52 -14.00
C CYS A 288 -22.34 -25.56 -13.07
N ARG A 289 -23.65 -25.82 -13.20
CA ARG A 289 -24.37 -26.83 -12.39
C ARG A 289 -23.70 -28.19 -12.30
N PRO A 290 -23.09 -28.74 -13.37
CA PRO A 290 -22.42 -30.04 -13.27
C PRO A 290 -21.31 -30.08 -12.22
N PHE A 291 -20.65 -28.96 -11.93
CA PHE A 291 -19.61 -28.87 -10.91
C PHE A 291 -20.16 -28.90 -9.47
N LEU A 292 -21.38 -28.37 -9.25
CA LEU A 292 -22.04 -28.42 -7.94
C LEU A 292 -22.32 -29.84 -7.47
N VAL A 293 -22.59 -30.74 -8.42
CA VAL A 293 -22.84 -32.16 -8.14
C VAL A 293 -21.53 -32.90 -7.88
N ALA A 294 -20.42 -32.43 -8.41
CA ALA A 294 -19.13 -33.13 -8.39
C ALA A 294 -18.25 -32.80 -7.16
N GLY A 295 -18.60 -31.82 -6.33
CA GLY A 295 -17.82 -31.59 -5.11
C GLY A 295 -17.48 -30.16 -4.75
N GLY A 296 -18.18 -29.18 -5.31
CA GLY A 296 -18.08 -27.78 -4.94
C GLY A 296 -17.75 -26.84 -6.10
N LEU A 297 -18.29 -25.65 -6.01
CA LEU A 297 -18.09 -24.58 -6.97
C LEU A 297 -17.79 -23.29 -6.21
N GLU A 298 -16.70 -22.62 -6.54
CA GLU A 298 -16.36 -21.32 -5.97
C GLU A 298 -16.61 -20.21 -6.99
N MET A 299 -17.32 -19.18 -6.56
CA MET A 299 -17.51 -17.94 -7.30
C MET A 299 -16.58 -16.87 -6.74
N THR A 300 -15.84 -16.19 -7.59
CA THR A 300 -15.13 -14.96 -7.25
C THR A 300 -15.58 -13.85 -8.19
N LEU A 301 -16.30 -12.87 -7.66
CA LEU A 301 -16.66 -11.64 -8.32
C LEU A 301 -15.64 -10.58 -7.96
N SER A 302 -15.02 -9.91 -8.92
CA SER A 302 -14.05 -8.85 -8.69
C SER A 302 -14.34 -7.61 -9.54
N HIS A 303 -14.07 -6.43 -8.96
CA HIS A 303 -14.14 -5.15 -9.66
C HIS A 303 -12.86 -4.37 -9.42
N SER A 304 -12.26 -3.85 -10.49
CA SER A 304 -11.07 -3.01 -10.47
C SER A 304 -11.47 -1.55 -10.67
N GLU A 305 -11.33 -0.73 -9.63
CA GLU A 305 -11.58 0.72 -9.71
C GLU A 305 -10.63 1.42 -10.70
N ALA A 306 -9.40 0.89 -10.87
CA ALA A 306 -8.38 1.49 -11.73
C ALA A 306 -8.68 1.32 -13.23
N THR A 307 -9.34 0.21 -13.61
CA THR A 307 -9.62 -0.13 -15.02
C THR A 307 -11.10 -0.16 -15.33
N ASP A 308 -11.96 0.14 -14.37
CA ASP A 308 -13.43 0.02 -14.44
C ASP A 308 -13.86 -1.35 -15.01
N ARG A 309 -13.19 -2.41 -14.56
CA ARG A 309 -13.35 -3.77 -15.09
C ARG A 309 -13.95 -4.69 -14.03
N THR A 310 -15.06 -5.33 -14.38
CA THR A 310 -15.72 -6.34 -13.55
C THR A 310 -15.50 -7.72 -14.13
N GLU A 311 -14.99 -8.64 -13.31
CA GLU A 311 -14.71 -10.03 -13.68
C GLU A 311 -15.46 -10.98 -12.74
N LEU A 312 -16.04 -12.04 -13.33
CA LEU A 312 -16.64 -13.17 -12.62
C LEU A 312 -15.84 -14.43 -12.95
N VAL A 313 -15.34 -15.09 -11.92
CA VAL A 313 -14.55 -16.33 -12.07
C VAL A 313 -15.27 -17.46 -11.31
N TRP A 314 -15.51 -18.56 -12.00
CA TRP A 314 -15.97 -19.82 -11.42
C TRP A 314 -14.82 -20.81 -11.36
N THR A 315 -14.62 -21.42 -10.20
CA THR A 315 -13.53 -22.38 -9.97
C THR A 315 -14.12 -23.66 -9.39
N ALA A 316 -13.81 -24.80 -10.02
CA ALA A 316 -14.31 -26.10 -9.58
C ALA A 316 -13.25 -27.21 -9.74
N PRO A 317 -13.02 -28.03 -8.70
CA PRO A 317 -12.19 -29.23 -8.82
C PRO A 317 -12.86 -30.29 -9.70
N GLY A 318 -12.07 -31.13 -10.36
CA GLY A 318 -12.59 -32.28 -11.11
C GLY A 318 -11.98 -32.49 -12.48
N ALA A 319 -12.59 -33.38 -13.24
CA ALA A 319 -12.20 -33.66 -14.63
C ALA A 319 -12.41 -32.41 -15.50
N ARG A 320 -11.65 -32.35 -16.60
CA ARG A 320 -11.79 -31.23 -17.55
C ARG A 320 -13.22 -31.21 -18.12
N LEU A 321 -13.93 -30.12 -17.87
CA LEU A 321 -15.25 -29.86 -18.39
C LEU A 321 -15.36 -28.36 -18.70
N ASN A 322 -15.62 -28.03 -19.96
CA ASN A 322 -15.82 -26.63 -20.37
C ASN A 322 -17.32 -26.29 -20.35
N PRO A 323 -17.78 -25.42 -19.45
CA PRO A 323 -19.20 -25.04 -19.38
C PRO A 323 -19.68 -24.27 -20.62
N LEU A 324 -18.76 -23.77 -21.46
CA LEU A 324 -19.08 -23.03 -22.69
C LEU A 324 -19.22 -23.92 -23.91
N GLU A 325 -19.05 -25.26 -23.76
CA GLU A 325 -19.12 -26.25 -24.84
C GLU A 325 -20.22 -27.29 -24.56
N GLY A 326 -21.14 -27.42 -25.46
CA GLY A 326 -22.23 -28.41 -25.37
C GLY A 326 -23.44 -27.93 -24.57
N GLY A 327 -24.45 -28.78 -24.50
CA GLY A 327 -25.65 -28.55 -23.71
C GLY A 327 -26.95 -28.80 -24.48
N ASP A 328 -28.07 -28.79 -23.74
CA ASP A 328 -29.43 -28.82 -24.29
C ASP A 328 -29.88 -27.40 -24.76
N LEU A 329 -31.15 -27.26 -25.08
CA LEU A 329 -31.72 -25.98 -25.56
C LEU A 329 -31.66 -24.87 -24.50
N GLU A 330 -31.75 -25.18 -23.20
CA GLU A 330 -31.65 -24.21 -22.11
C GLU A 330 -30.21 -23.74 -21.95
N ASP A 331 -29.24 -24.66 -22.00
CA ASP A 331 -27.81 -24.35 -21.96
C ASP A 331 -27.40 -23.44 -23.15
N VAL A 332 -27.96 -23.66 -24.34
CA VAL A 332 -27.71 -22.81 -25.53
C VAL A 332 -28.20 -21.37 -25.29
N LEU A 333 -29.35 -21.19 -24.64
CA LEU A 333 -29.86 -19.86 -24.30
C LEU A 333 -28.95 -19.16 -23.30
N SER A 334 -28.63 -19.82 -22.20
CA SER A 334 -27.72 -19.29 -21.17
C SER A 334 -26.35 -18.96 -21.73
N LEU A 335 -25.78 -19.80 -22.61
CA LEU A 335 -24.53 -19.57 -23.28
C LEU A 335 -24.55 -18.31 -24.16
N ASN A 336 -25.63 -18.10 -24.91
CA ASN A 336 -25.79 -16.90 -25.72
C ASN A 336 -25.90 -15.64 -24.85
N LEU A 337 -26.63 -15.69 -23.75
CA LEU A 337 -26.73 -14.58 -22.81
C LEU A 337 -25.36 -14.26 -22.19
N VAL A 338 -24.63 -15.25 -21.68
CA VAL A 338 -23.29 -15.08 -21.13
C VAL A 338 -22.34 -14.44 -22.17
N LYS A 339 -22.30 -14.96 -23.41
CA LYS A 339 -21.48 -14.40 -24.50
C LYS A 339 -21.87 -12.96 -24.86
N ASN A 340 -23.13 -12.63 -24.80
CA ASN A 340 -23.60 -11.26 -25.11
C ASN A 340 -23.27 -10.27 -23.98
N LEU A 341 -23.30 -10.69 -22.72
CA LEU A 341 -23.00 -9.85 -21.56
C LEU A 341 -21.48 -9.68 -21.37
N CYS A 342 -20.65 -10.59 -21.87
CA CYS A 342 -19.22 -10.58 -21.66
C CYS A 342 -18.44 -9.91 -22.80
N ALA A 343 -17.42 -9.15 -22.46
CA ALA A 343 -16.39 -8.67 -23.39
C ALA A 343 -15.42 -9.80 -23.78
N SER A 344 -15.15 -10.73 -22.84
CA SER A 344 -14.39 -11.95 -23.09
C SER A 344 -14.86 -13.07 -22.17
N THR A 345 -14.74 -14.30 -22.65
CA THR A 345 -14.99 -15.54 -21.90
C THR A 345 -13.82 -16.47 -22.13
N ASP A 346 -13.25 -17.02 -21.10
CA ASP A 346 -12.11 -17.92 -21.16
C ASP A 346 -12.29 -19.09 -20.20
N HIS A 347 -11.88 -20.30 -20.64
CA HIS A 347 -11.90 -21.50 -19.80
C HIS A 347 -10.54 -22.18 -19.84
N GLU A 348 -9.99 -22.44 -18.68
CA GLU A 348 -8.75 -23.20 -18.50
C GLU A 348 -8.96 -24.38 -17.55
N TRP A 349 -8.17 -25.42 -17.74
CA TRP A 349 -8.10 -26.56 -16.82
C TRP A 349 -6.64 -26.81 -16.47
N VAL A 350 -6.28 -26.60 -15.22
CA VAL A 350 -4.92 -26.72 -14.71
C VAL A 350 -4.94 -27.48 -13.37
N ASP A 351 -4.07 -28.46 -13.24
CA ASP A 351 -3.87 -29.24 -12.00
C ASP A 351 -5.16 -29.84 -11.40
N GLY A 352 -6.08 -30.29 -12.26
CA GLY A 352 -7.34 -30.88 -11.81
C GLY A 352 -8.41 -29.85 -11.40
N VAL A 353 -8.24 -28.60 -11.76
CA VAL A 353 -9.17 -27.49 -11.46
C VAL A 353 -9.65 -26.85 -12.76
N ASN A 354 -10.95 -26.76 -12.94
CA ASN A 354 -11.60 -25.99 -13.99
C ASN A 354 -11.76 -24.54 -13.55
N ARG A 355 -11.42 -23.60 -14.42
CA ARG A 355 -11.58 -22.17 -14.16
C ARG A 355 -12.24 -21.51 -15.36
N LEU A 356 -13.45 -20.97 -15.16
CA LEU A 356 -14.19 -20.20 -16.15
C LEU A 356 -14.10 -18.72 -15.77
N LYS A 357 -13.49 -17.91 -16.61
CA LYS A 357 -13.33 -16.47 -16.43
C LYS A 357 -14.25 -15.72 -17.41
N LEU A 358 -15.07 -14.84 -16.88
CA LEU A 358 -16.04 -14.02 -17.58
C LEU A 358 -15.75 -12.55 -17.29
N VAL A 359 -15.56 -11.73 -18.31
CA VAL A 359 -15.34 -10.29 -18.18
C VAL A 359 -16.57 -9.57 -18.67
N LEU A 360 -17.24 -8.83 -17.78
CA LEU A 360 -18.45 -8.09 -18.12
C LEU A 360 -18.14 -6.97 -19.13
N LYS A 361 -19.04 -6.72 -20.08
CA LYS A 361 -18.95 -5.54 -20.96
C LYS A 361 -19.18 -4.29 -20.12
N VAL A 362 -18.30 -3.31 -20.25
CA VAL A 362 -18.56 -1.95 -19.76
C VAL A 362 -19.69 -1.39 -20.63
N GLY A 363 -20.76 -0.92 -20.00
CA GLY A 363 -21.89 -0.37 -20.75
C GLY A 363 -21.41 0.75 -21.65
N SER A 364 -21.57 0.62 -22.95
CA SER A 364 -21.49 1.77 -23.86
C SER A 364 -22.57 2.74 -23.43
N GLU A 365 -22.20 3.97 -23.06
CA GLU A 365 -23.13 5.09 -23.03
C GLU A 365 -23.84 5.13 -24.39
N SER A 366 -25.15 4.84 -24.37
CA SER A 366 -26.06 5.05 -25.50
C SER A 366 -26.59 6.44 -25.45
#